data_f9cafd956ddbfe35b2a1cc9bc6207db0
#
_entry.id   f9cafd956ddbfe35b2a1cc9bc6207db0
#
_cell.length_a   1.000
_cell.length_b   1.000
_cell.length_c   1.000
_cell.angle_alpha   90.00
_cell.angle_beta   90.00
_cell.angle_gamma   90.00
#
_symmetry.space_group_name_H-M   'P 1'
#
loop_
_entity.id
_entity.type
_entity.pdbx_description
1 polymer ?
#
loop_
_entity_poly.entity_id
_entity_poly.type
_entity_poly.pdbx_seq_one_letter_code
_entity_poly.pdbx_strand_id
1 'polypeptide(L)'
;MLFSSSPIRRRTFSCMRGNLTIRGTEYRPNGEKLPIAIVCHGFMANQQTVRQYTSVLAKIGYCAYCFDFCGGSVPPLGRSDGATTDMSVLTEVQDSEAVIRYAQSLPYTGDTLLLMGCSQGGMVSALTAAKHPDAVDRLVLFYPAFCIPDDARAGHMMMAHFDPQNLPEKIHCGPMPLGRCYPEAVIHMDVFREITPYTGRVLIVHGTADGIVKPNYAKKAAEAYA
;
A
#
# COMPACT_ATOMS: atom_id res chain seq x y z
N MET A 1 6.18 9.41 29.30
CA MET A 1 5.87 10.59 28.46
C MET A 1 4.37 10.61 28.22
N LEU A 2 3.67 11.59 28.74
CA LEU A 2 2.24 11.79 28.51
C LEU A 2 2.07 12.23 27.06
N PHE A 3 1.35 11.45 26.24
CA PHE A 3 0.99 11.84 24.90
C PHE A 3 0.19 13.14 24.97
N SER A 4 0.74 14.21 24.41
CA SER A 4 0.03 15.48 24.29
C SER A 4 -1.23 15.22 23.46
N SER A 5 -2.38 15.50 24.07
CA SER A 5 -3.70 15.38 23.41
C SER A 5 -3.98 16.56 22.49
N SER A 6 -3.01 16.97 21.68
CA SER A 6 -3.25 18.00 20.66
C SER A 6 -4.32 17.51 19.69
N PRO A 7 -5.31 18.34 19.34
CA PRO A 7 -6.39 17.95 18.46
C PRO A 7 -5.82 17.59 17.08
N ILE A 8 -6.17 16.40 16.59
CA ILE A 8 -5.81 15.97 15.24
C ILE A 8 -6.77 16.62 14.23
N ARG A 9 -6.25 17.47 13.37
CA ARG A 9 -6.99 18.01 12.23
C ARG A 9 -7.14 16.93 11.18
N ARG A 10 -8.35 16.79 10.64
CA ARG A 10 -8.67 15.84 9.59
C ARG A 10 -9.21 16.58 8.38
N ARG A 11 -8.60 16.39 7.21
CA ARG A 11 -9.09 16.96 5.96
C ARG A 11 -8.96 15.97 4.80
N THR A 12 -9.81 16.09 3.81
CA THR A 12 -9.64 15.39 2.53
C THR A 12 -8.54 16.07 1.72
N PHE A 13 -7.83 15.28 0.93
CA PHE A 13 -6.88 15.76 -0.06
C PHE A 13 -7.07 15.05 -1.39
N SER A 14 -6.50 15.62 -2.44
CA SER A 14 -6.36 14.96 -3.73
C SER A 14 -5.00 15.30 -4.33
N CYS A 15 -4.43 14.35 -5.07
CA CYS A 15 -3.23 14.52 -5.88
C CYS A 15 -3.37 13.74 -7.19
N MET A 16 -2.44 13.91 -8.12
CA MET A 16 -2.53 13.34 -9.45
C MET A 16 -1.46 12.27 -9.69
N ARG A 17 -1.87 11.14 -10.29
CA ARG A 17 -0.99 10.21 -11.01
C ARG A 17 -1.35 10.27 -12.49
N GLY A 18 -0.54 10.95 -13.28
CA GLY A 18 -0.90 11.25 -14.67
C GLY A 18 -2.21 12.03 -14.75
N ASN A 19 -3.20 11.47 -15.43
CA ASN A 19 -4.55 12.03 -15.57
C ASN A 19 -5.56 11.50 -14.53
N LEU A 20 -5.14 10.63 -13.62
CA LEU A 20 -6.01 10.06 -12.59
C LEU A 20 -5.88 10.82 -11.28
N THR A 21 -7.02 11.12 -10.65
CA THR A 21 -7.07 11.77 -9.35
C THR A 21 -7.09 10.73 -8.23
N ILE A 22 -6.07 10.77 -7.38
CA ILE A 22 -6.03 10.04 -6.11
C ILE A 22 -6.72 10.87 -5.05
N ARG A 23 -7.61 10.27 -4.25
CA ARG A 23 -8.34 10.94 -3.17
C ARG A 23 -8.10 10.23 -1.84
N GLY A 24 -7.86 11.03 -0.80
CA GLY A 24 -7.53 10.49 0.51
C GLY A 24 -7.90 11.42 1.66
N THR A 25 -7.44 11.04 2.85
CA THR A 25 -7.63 11.78 4.09
C THR A 25 -6.29 11.99 4.78
N GLU A 26 -5.99 13.24 5.10
CA GLU A 26 -4.89 13.65 5.96
C GLU A 26 -5.35 13.71 7.42
N TYR A 27 -4.52 13.21 8.31
CA TYR A 27 -4.62 13.35 9.76
C TYR A 27 -3.38 14.08 10.25
N ARG A 28 -3.53 15.34 10.67
CA ARG A 28 -2.42 16.22 11.02
C ARG A 28 -2.49 16.67 12.46
N PRO A 29 -1.47 16.38 13.29
CA PRO A 29 -1.28 17.03 14.58
C PRO A 29 -0.86 18.50 14.41
N ASN A 30 -0.85 19.28 15.47
CA ASN A 30 -0.23 20.60 15.46
C ASN A 30 1.31 20.43 15.38
N GLY A 31 1.96 21.33 14.68
CA GLY A 31 3.43 21.34 14.54
C GLY A 31 3.89 21.75 13.16
N GLU A 32 5.20 21.89 13.04
CA GLU A 32 5.93 22.19 11.81
C GLU A 32 6.96 21.06 11.56
N LYS A 33 7.38 20.88 10.32
CA LYS A 33 8.32 19.81 9.89
C LYS A 33 7.90 18.43 10.39
N LEU A 34 6.60 18.16 10.33
CA LEU A 34 6.02 16.91 10.82
C LEU A 34 6.54 15.73 9.99
N PRO A 35 6.97 14.62 10.63
CA PRO A 35 7.28 13.40 9.90
C PRO A 35 6.04 12.91 9.15
N ILE A 36 6.24 12.37 7.97
CA ILE A 36 5.20 11.89 7.07
C ILE A 36 4.94 10.40 7.31
N ALA A 37 3.68 9.99 7.32
CA ALA A 37 3.29 8.59 7.27
C ALA A 37 2.28 8.35 6.14
N ILE A 38 2.57 7.42 5.24
CA ILE A 38 1.66 7.00 4.16
C ILE A 38 1.14 5.60 4.49
N VAL A 39 -0.19 5.42 4.48
CA VAL A 39 -0.84 4.17 4.88
C VAL A 39 -1.65 3.60 3.73
N CYS A 40 -1.25 2.43 3.25
CA CYS A 40 -1.77 1.73 2.08
C CYS A 40 -2.75 0.62 2.49
N HIS A 41 -3.96 0.62 1.90
CA HIS A 41 -4.97 -0.41 2.14
C HIS A 41 -4.69 -1.70 1.32
N GLY A 42 -5.37 -2.79 1.66
CA GLY A 42 -5.28 -4.06 0.95
C GLY A 42 -6.20 -4.17 -0.27
N PHE A 43 -6.12 -5.31 -0.95
CA PHE A 43 -6.96 -5.65 -2.10
C PHE A 43 -8.45 -5.59 -1.76
N MET A 44 -9.28 -5.10 -2.67
CA MET A 44 -10.73 -4.88 -2.51
C MET A 44 -11.12 -3.92 -1.38
N ALA A 45 -10.17 -3.34 -0.67
CA ALA A 45 -10.40 -2.41 0.45
C ALA A 45 -10.43 -0.95 -0.02
N ASN A 46 -10.43 -0.03 0.92
CA ASN A 46 -10.31 1.41 0.69
C ASN A 46 -9.70 2.08 1.93
N GLN A 47 -9.47 3.39 1.88
CA GLN A 47 -8.85 4.15 2.96
C GLN A 47 -9.55 4.00 4.33
N GLN A 48 -10.85 3.66 4.37
CA GLN A 48 -11.57 3.52 5.64
C GLN A 48 -11.06 2.33 6.46
N THR A 49 -10.58 1.27 5.80
CA THR A 49 -10.07 0.05 6.46
C THR A 49 -8.76 0.29 7.20
N VAL A 50 -7.99 1.31 6.81
CA VAL A 50 -6.68 1.66 7.40
C VAL A 50 -6.68 2.96 8.19
N ARG A 51 -7.82 3.68 8.25
CA ARG A 51 -7.91 4.97 8.95
C ARG A 51 -7.55 4.90 10.43
N GLN A 52 -7.78 3.76 11.09
CA GLN A 52 -7.42 3.56 12.48
C GLN A 52 -5.90 3.65 12.69
N TYR A 53 -5.11 3.03 11.82
CA TYR A 53 -3.65 3.10 11.85
C TYR A 53 -3.17 4.52 11.55
N THR A 54 -3.76 5.16 10.54
CA THR A 54 -3.48 6.56 10.18
C THR A 54 -3.73 7.49 11.37
N SER A 55 -4.84 7.30 12.09
CA SER A 55 -5.17 8.08 13.28
C SER A 55 -4.17 7.85 14.43
N VAL A 56 -3.71 6.61 14.63
CA VAL A 56 -2.70 6.29 15.65
C VAL A 56 -1.37 6.95 15.31
N LEU A 57 -0.92 6.86 14.05
CA LEU A 57 0.31 7.52 13.59
C LEU A 57 0.25 9.03 13.80
N ALA A 58 -0.90 9.66 13.53
CA ALA A 58 -1.09 11.09 13.81
C ALA A 58 -1.01 11.42 15.31
N LYS A 59 -1.56 10.57 16.19
CA LYS A 59 -1.47 10.76 17.65
C LYS A 59 -0.04 10.67 18.19
N ILE A 60 0.83 9.94 17.51
CA ILE A 60 2.25 9.84 17.87
C ILE A 60 3.14 10.83 17.09
N GLY A 61 2.52 11.81 16.39
CA GLY A 61 3.22 12.99 15.86
C GLY A 61 3.44 13.00 14.34
N TYR A 62 2.98 12.00 13.59
CA TYR A 62 3.10 12.00 12.13
C TYR A 62 1.99 12.85 11.47
N CYS A 63 2.32 13.55 10.39
CA CYS A 63 1.33 13.96 9.39
C CYS A 63 1.00 12.72 8.55
N ALA A 64 -0.15 12.10 8.83
CA ALA A 64 -0.46 10.76 8.33
C ALA A 64 -1.55 10.81 7.25
N TYR A 65 -1.36 10.03 6.19
CA TYR A 65 -2.21 9.99 5.00
C TYR A 65 -2.72 8.58 4.76
N CYS A 66 -4.01 8.42 4.54
CA CYS A 66 -4.59 7.24 3.90
C CYS A 66 -5.39 7.67 2.67
N PHE A 67 -5.43 6.84 1.65
CA PHE A 67 -6.01 7.17 0.35
C PHE A 67 -6.56 5.90 -0.32
N ASP A 68 -7.39 6.08 -1.33
CA ASP A 68 -7.86 5.00 -2.17
C ASP A 68 -6.92 4.89 -3.38
N PHE A 69 -6.41 3.69 -3.65
CA PHE A 69 -5.67 3.43 -4.89
C PHE A 69 -6.55 3.60 -6.12
N CYS A 70 -5.99 4.09 -7.22
CA CYS A 70 -6.69 4.21 -8.48
C CYS A 70 -7.13 2.84 -9.02
N GLY A 71 -8.45 2.62 -9.09
CA GLY A 71 -9.02 1.32 -9.44
C GLY A 71 -8.84 0.23 -8.36
N GLY A 72 -8.26 0.54 -7.20
CA GLY A 72 -7.88 -0.45 -6.16
C GLY A 72 -8.99 -0.85 -5.20
N SER A 73 -10.21 -0.31 -5.34
CA SER A 73 -11.33 -0.55 -4.43
C SER A 73 -12.51 -1.19 -5.15
N VAL A 74 -13.32 -1.97 -4.39
CA VAL A 74 -14.60 -2.47 -4.92
C VAL A 74 -15.51 -1.29 -5.28
N PRO A 75 -15.98 -1.18 -6.54
CA PRO A 75 -16.92 -0.13 -6.92
C PRO A 75 -18.26 -0.25 -6.19
N PRO A 76 -18.92 0.84 -5.75
CA PRO A 76 -18.50 2.22 -5.83
C PRO A 76 -17.78 2.75 -4.56
N LEU A 77 -17.13 1.89 -3.77
CA LEU A 77 -16.59 2.22 -2.44
C LEU A 77 -15.31 3.06 -2.48
N GLY A 78 -14.52 2.95 -3.55
CA GLY A 78 -13.35 3.80 -3.80
C GLY A 78 -13.75 5.18 -4.31
N ARG A 79 -12.94 6.19 -3.98
CA ARG A 79 -13.15 7.59 -4.39
C ARG A 79 -12.13 8.07 -5.40
N SER A 80 -11.00 7.38 -5.55
CA SER A 80 -10.00 7.67 -6.58
C SER A 80 -10.48 7.24 -7.95
N ASP A 81 -9.95 7.87 -8.99
CA ASP A 81 -10.26 7.56 -10.38
C ASP A 81 -9.70 6.19 -10.80
N GLY A 82 -10.01 5.73 -11.99
CA GLY A 82 -9.49 4.50 -12.57
C GLY A 82 -10.44 3.32 -12.49
N ALA A 83 -10.31 2.42 -13.46
CA ALA A 83 -11.04 1.17 -13.48
C ALA A 83 -10.25 0.05 -12.77
N THR A 84 -10.96 -0.90 -12.17
CA THR A 84 -10.33 -2.05 -11.52
C THR A 84 -9.57 -2.93 -12.51
N THR A 85 -9.97 -2.89 -13.78
CA THR A 85 -9.32 -3.59 -14.89
C THR A 85 -7.98 -2.97 -15.34
N ASP A 86 -7.70 -1.75 -14.92
CA ASP A 86 -6.46 -1.02 -15.26
C ASP A 86 -5.50 -0.96 -14.05
N MET A 87 -5.91 -1.52 -12.90
CA MET A 87 -5.14 -1.55 -11.68
C MET A 87 -4.21 -2.77 -11.65
N SER A 88 -3.03 -2.59 -11.10
CA SER A 88 -2.07 -3.64 -10.73
C SER A 88 -1.26 -3.21 -9.50
N VAL A 89 -0.52 -4.14 -8.89
CA VAL A 89 0.41 -3.81 -7.81
C VAL A 89 1.39 -2.70 -8.22
N LEU A 90 1.87 -2.71 -9.47
CA LEU A 90 2.82 -1.70 -9.95
C LEU A 90 2.16 -0.33 -10.17
N THR A 91 0.89 -0.28 -10.58
CA THR A 91 0.17 1.01 -10.66
C THR A 91 -0.13 1.56 -9.26
N GLU A 92 -0.37 0.71 -8.26
CA GLU A 92 -0.53 1.13 -6.87
C GLU A 92 0.80 1.65 -6.25
N VAL A 93 1.95 1.12 -6.66
CA VAL A 93 3.27 1.71 -6.34
C VAL A 93 3.35 3.14 -6.88
N GLN A 94 2.93 3.39 -8.13
CA GLN A 94 2.91 4.74 -8.70
C GLN A 94 1.95 5.68 -7.97
N ASP A 95 0.80 5.18 -7.49
CA ASP A 95 -0.13 5.96 -6.66
C ASP A 95 0.53 6.34 -5.34
N SER A 96 1.22 5.40 -4.67
CA SER A 96 1.96 5.66 -3.44
C SER A 96 3.03 6.73 -3.64
N GLU A 97 3.79 6.66 -4.74
CA GLU A 97 4.79 7.68 -5.11
C GLU A 97 4.15 9.07 -5.31
N ALA A 98 2.97 9.12 -5.93
CA ALA A 98 2.26 10.38 -6.13
C ALA A 98 1.80 11.01 -4.80
N VAL A 99 1.31 10.18 -3.87
CA VAL A 99 0.92 10.63 -2.52
C VAL A 99 2.13 11.06 -1.70
N ILE A 100 3.27 10.37 -1.80
CA ILE A 100 4.53 10.75 -1.15
C ILE A 100 4.95 12.14 -1.64
N ARG A 101 5.04 12.35 -2.96
CA ARG A 101 5.40 13.66 -3.52
C ARG A 101 4.44 14.77 -3.07
N TYR A 102 3.13 14.49 -3.05
CA TYR A 102 2.15 15.44 -2.55
C TYR A 102 2.42 15.78 -1.07
N ALA A 103 2.61 14.79 -0.21
CA ALA A 103 2.85 15.02 1.21
C ALA A 103 4.13 15.82 1.46
N GLN A 104 5.21 15.52 0.73
CA GLN A 104 6.49 16.23 0.81
C GLN A 104 6.43 17.68 0.29
N SER A 105 5.47 18.01 -0.59
CA SER A 105 5.32 19.38 -1.11
C SER A 105 4.66 20.35 -0.13
N LEU A 106 4.17 19.87 1.00
CA LEU A 106 3.42 20.68 1.94
C LEU A 106 4.34 21.40 2.95
N PRO A 107 4.10 22.69 3.25
CA PRO A 107 5.05 23.51 4.01
C PRO A 107 5.22 23.13 5.49
N TYR A 108 4.35 22.26 6.00
CA TYR A 108 4.36 21.82 7.40
C TYR A 108 4.90 20.39 7.58
N THR A 109 5.27 19.70 6.51
CA THR A 109 5.88 18.37 6.56
C THR A 109 7.41 18.48 6.53
N GLY A 110 8.08 17.50 7.11
CA GLY A 110 9.53 17.34 7.10
C GLY A 110 9.95 16.18 6.18
N ASP A 111 11.21 15.79 6.29
CA ASP A 111 11.83 14.82 5.37
C ASP A 111 11.65 13.35 5.82
N THR A 112 11.36 13.11 7.11
CA THR A 112 11.18 11.73 7.62
C THR A 112 9.92 11.09 7.07
N LEU A 113 10.08 9.96 6.40
CA LEU A 113 8.99 9.20 5.77
C LEU A 113 8.85 7.79 6.34
N LEU A 114 7.65 7.48 6.81
CA LEU A 114 7.21 6.13 7.15
C LEU A 114 6.20 5.64 6.12
N LEU A 115 6.45 4.45 5.56
CA LEU A 115 5.45 3.72 4.78
C LEU A 115 4.84 2.62 5.63
N MET A 116 3.54 2.48 5.57
CA MET A 116 2.80 1.40 6.20
C MET A 116 1.80 0.80 5.22
N GLY A 117 1.69 -0.52 5.20
CA GLY A 117 0.69 -1.16 4.36
C GLY A 117 0.15 -2.46 4.95
N CYS A 118 -1.10 -2.76 4.59
CA CYS A 118 -1.82 -3.97 4.98
C CYS A 118 -2.04 -4.86 3.76
N SER A 119 -1.75 -6.17 3.86
CA SER A 119 -2.00 -7.15 2.79
C SER A 119 -1.32 -6.72 1.47
N GLN A 120 -2.05 -6.55 0.36
CA GLN A 120 -1.52 -6.02 -0.90
C GLN A 120 -0.84 -4.65 -0.71
N GLY A 121 -1.44 -3.74 0.08
CA GLY A 121 -0.80 -2.46 0.41
C GLY A 121 0.52 -2.62 1.15
N GLY A 122 0.73 -3.73 1.88
CA GLY A 122 2.01 -4.10 2.46
C GLY A 122 3.06 -4.44 1.39
N MET A 123 2.70 -5.24 0.39
CA MET A 123 3.56 -5.51 -0.76
C MET A 123 3.89 -4.23 -1.54
N VAL A 124 2.87 -3.39 -1.81
CA VAL A 124 3.05 -2.09 -2.48
C VAL A 124 4.01 -1.19 -1.69
N SER A 125 3.84 -1.08 -0.37
CA SER A 125 4.73 -0.27 0.49
C SER A 125 6.17 -0.79 0.47
N ALA A 126 6.36 -2.12 0.46
CA ALA A 126 7.67 -2.75 0.38
C ALA A 126 8.37 -2.46 -0.95
N LEU A 127 7.65 -2.62 -2.07
CA LEU A 127 8.16 -2.31 -3.41
C LEU A 127 8.46 -0.80 -3.58
N THR A 128 7.60 0.06 -3.03
CA THR A 128 7.84 1.51 -3.03
C THR A 128 9.10 1.87 -2.24
N ALA A 129 9.31 1.26 -1.06
CA ALA A 129 10.51 1.48 -0.25
C ALA A 129 11.77 1.00 -0.98
N ALA A 130 11.72 -0.18 -1.62
CA ALA A 130 12.85 -0.71 -2.40
C ALA A 130 13.21 0.16 -3.61
N LYS A 131 12.22 0.81 -4.22
CA LYS A 131 12.43 1.73 -5.35
C LYS A 131 13.01 3.09 -4.90
N HIS A 132 12.76 3.47 -3.64
CA HIS A 132 13.20 4.75 -3.05
C HIS A 132 13.88 4.53 -1.69
N PRO A 133 14.96 3.71 -1.63
CA PRO A 133 15.53 3.26 -0.36
C PRO A 133 16.05 4.40 0.52
N ASP A 134 16.56 5.46 -0.08
CA ASP A 134 17.10 6.61 0.65
C ASP A 134 16.02 7.60 1.12
N ALA A 135 14.81 7.49 0.57
CA ALA A 135 13.69 8.39 0.91
C ALA A 135 12.79 7.84 2.01
N VAL A 136 12.85 6.54 2.29
CA VAL A 136 11.99 5.87 3.27
C VAL A 136 12.79 5.52 4.53
N ASP A 137 12.47 6.16 5.65
CA ASP A 137 13.17 5.92 6.93
C ASP A 137 12.66 4.67 7.65
N ARG A 138 11.38 4.35 7.50
CA ARG A 138 10.72 3.23 8.22
C ARG A 138 9.65 2.58 7.38
N LEU A 139 9.58 1.26 7.46
CA LEU A 139 8.59 0.44 6.78
C LEU A 139 7.84 -0.42 7.79
N VAL A 140 6.50 -0.38 7.76
CA VAL A 140 5.63 -1.18 8.61
C VAL A 140 4.70 -2.02 7.74
N LEU A 141 4.80 -3.33 7.85
CA LEU A 141 4.08 -4.28 7.01
C LEU A 141 3.15 -5.14 7.86
N PHE A 142 1.86 -5.01 7.66
CA PHE A 142 0.85 -5.83 8.32
C PHE A 142 0.39 -6.91 7.35
N TYR A 143 0.66 -8.18 7.72
CA TYR A 143 0.31 -9.36 6.91
C TYR A 143 0.53 -9.14 5.41
N PRO A 144 1.75 -8.71 4.98
CA PRO A 144 2.00 -8.30 3.61
C PRO A 144 1.76 -9.45 2.63
N ALA A 145 1.00 -9.20 1.56
CA ALA A 145 0.59 -10.23 0.60
C ALA A 145 1.69 -10.55 -0.42
N PHE A 146 2.86 -10.97 0.06
CA PHE A 146 3.96 -11.42 -0.80
C PHE A 146 3.67 -12.76 -1.53
N CYS A 147 2.50 -13.37 -1.28
CA CYS A 147 2.00 -14.52 -2.02
C CYS A 147 1.51 -14.16 -3.43
N ILE A 148 1.18 -12.90 -3.71
CA ILE A 148 0.55 -12.47 -4.96
C ILE A 148 1.28 -12.99 -6.23
N PRO A 149 2.62 -12.94 -6.35
CA PRO A 149 3.31 -13.52 -7.50
C PRO A 149 3.17 -15.04 -7.60
N ASP A 150 3.18 -15.76 -6.48
CA ASP A 150 3.00 -17.21 -6.45
C ASP A 150 1.57 -17.58 -6.84
N ASP A 151 0.58 -16.84 -6.34
CA ASP A 151 -0.83 -16.99 -6.67
C ASP A 151 -1.07 -16.77 -8.17
N ALA A 152 -0.47 -15.72 -8.75
CA ALA A 152 -0.55 -15.45 -10.18
C ALA A 152 0.07 -16.59 -11.03
N ARG A 153 1.24 -17.12 -10.63
CA ARG A 153 1.87 -18.28 -11.29
C ARG A 153 1.03 -19.54 -11.17
N ALA A 154 0.32 -19.72 -10.07
CA ALA A 154 -0.60 -20.84 -9.87
C ALA A 154 -1.96 -20.67 -10.57
N GLY A 155 -2.19 -19.53 -11.24
CA GLY A 155 -3.41 -19.26 -11.98
C GLY A 155 -4.60 -18.93 -11.10
N HIS A 156 -4.38 -18.31 -9.96
CA HIS A 156 -5.47 -17.83 -9.11
C HIS A 156 -5.19 -16.45 -8.51
N MET A 157 -6.25 -15.70 -8.21
CA MET A 157 -6.25 -14.45 -7.48
C MET A 157 -7.48 -14.42 -6.59
N MET A 158 -7.29 -14.56 -5.28
CA MET A 158 -8.39 -14.74 -4.32
C MET A 158 -9.33 -15.87 -4.78
N MET A 159 -10.57 -15.53 -5.16
CA MET A 159 -11.58 -16.48 -5.63
C MET A 159 -11.56 -16.71 -7.16
N ALA A 160 -10.75 -15.98 -7.90
CA ALA A 160 -10.66 -16.12 -9.34
C ALA A 160 -9.64 -17.17 -9.75
N HIS A 161 -9.94 -17.89 -10.84
CA HIS A 161 -9.03 -18.83 -11.47
C HIS A 161 -8.85 -18.47 -12.94
N PHE A 162 -7.65 -18.66 -13.47
CA PHE A 162 -7.30 -18.38 -14.87
C PHE A 162 -6.12 -19.24 -15.30
N ASP A 163 -5.93 -19.36 -16.60
CA ASP A 163 -4.73 -20.01 -17.17
C ASP A 163 -3.54 -19.03 -17.13
N PRO A 164 -2.47 -19.31 -16.35
CA PRO A 164 -1.32 -18.41 -16.26
C PRO A 164 -0.49 -18.36 -17.54
N GLN A 165 -0.66 -19.34 -18.49
CA GLN A 165 0.01 -19.34 -19.78
C GLN A 165 -0.79 -18.60 -20.86
N ASN A 166 -2.09 -18.38 -20.62
CA ASN A 166 -2.98 -17.67 -21.54
C ASN A 166 -3.91 -16.73 -20.75
N LEU A 167 -3.33 -15.64 -20.25
CA LEU A 167 -4.02 -14.68 -19.39
C LEU A 167 -5.22 -14.05 -20.12
N PRO A 168 -6.44 -14.15 -19.55
CA PRO A 168 -7.62 -13.55 -20.14
C PRO A 168 -7.58 -12.00 -20.01
N GLU A 169 -8.22 -11.29 -20.92
CA GLU A 169 -8.34 -9.82 -20.87
C GLU A 169 -9.02 -9.35 -19.57
N LYS A 170 -9.98 -10.14 -19.06
CA LYS A 170 -10.73 -9.86 -17.86
C LYS A 170 -10.81 -11.08 -16.95
N ILE A 171 -10.48 -10.87 -15.69
CA ILE A 171 -10.51 -11.89 -14.63
C ILE A 171 -11.68 -11.58 -13.71
N HIS A 172 -12.61 -12.52 -13.56
CA HIS A 172 -13.79 -12.37 -12.71
C HIS A 172 -13.44 -12.65 -11.25
N CYS A 173 -13.05 -11.60 -10.51
CA CYS A 173 -12.70 -11.68 -9.09
C CYS A 173 -13.82 -11.11 -8.23
N GLY A 174 -14.98 -11.80 -8.19
CA GLY A 174 -16.13 -11.37 -7.42
C GLY A 174 -16.60 -9.95 -7.76
N PRO A 175 -16.78 -9.07 -6.76
CA PRO A 175 -17.27 -7.71 -6.98
C PRO A 175 -16.23 -6.76 -7.60
N MET A 176 -14.98 -7.21 -7.76
CA MET A 176 -13.87 -6.41 -8.29
C MET A 176 -13.20 -7.13 -9.47
N PRO A 177 -13.76 -7.02 -10.70
CA PRO A 177 -13.11 -7.61 -11.86
C PRO A 177 -11.73 -6.97 -12.09
N LEU A 178 -10.74 -7.81 -12.45
CA LEU A 178 -9.38 -7.39 -12.76
C LEU A 178 -9.13 -7.48 -14.27
N GLY A 179 -8.19 -6.71 -14.77
CA GLY A 179 -7.66 -6.85 -16.11
C GLY A 179 -6.46 -7.78 -16.16
N ARG A 180 -6.06 -8.16 -17.36
CA ARG A 180 -4.84 -8.92 -17.65
C ARG A 180 -3.61 -8.29 -17.02
N CYS A 181 -3.53 -6.95 -16.98
CA CYS A 181 -2.40 -6.20 -16.44
C CYS A 181 -2.10 -6.54 -14.96
N TYR A 182 -3.09 -7.05 -14.20
CA TYR A 182 -2.87 -7.39 -12.81
C TYR A 182 -1.91 -8.60 -12.65
N PRO A 183 -2.21 -9.80 -13.17
CA PRO A 183 -1.26 -10.92 -13.10
C PRO A 183 0.00 -10.67 -13.93
N GLU A 184 -0.07 -10.01 -15.09
CA GLU A 184 1.11 -9.68 -15.90
C GLU A 184 2.15 -8.89 -15.11
N ALA A 185 1.73 -7.96 -14.27
CA ALA A 185 2.62 -7.13 -13.47
C ALA A 185 3.47 -7.92 -12.45
N VAL A 186 3.02 -9.12 -12.06
CA VAL A 186 3.62 -9.85 -10.92
C VAL A 186 4.01 -11.29 -11.22
N ILE A 187 3.50 -11.91 -12.28
CA ILE A 187 3.68 -13.35 -12.57
C ILE A 187 5.16 -13.77 -12.69
N HIS A 188 6.02 -12.89 -13.19
CA HIS A 188 7.46 -13.12 -13.30
C HIS A 188 8.29 -12.48 -12.17
N MET A 189 7.62 -11.88 -11.18
CA MET A 189 8.28 -11.16 -10.11
C MET A 189 8.84 -12.13 -9.05
N ASP A 190 10.10 -12.00 -8.71
CA ASP A 190 10.67 -12.51 -7.48
C ASP A 190 10.59 -11.40 -6.42
N VAL A 191 9.47 -11.38 -5.69
CA VAL A 191 9.17 -10.29 -4.76
C VAL A 191 10.21 -10.18 -3.65
N PHE A 192 10.80 -11.29 -3.20
CA PHE A 192 11.81 -11.25 -2.14
C PHE A 192 13.12 -10.64 -2.63
N ARG A 193 13.48 -10.83 -3.89
CA ARG A 193 14.59 -10.15 -4.54
C ARG A 193 14.28 -8.66 -4.75
N GLU A 194 13.06 -8.34 -5.20
CA GLU A 194 12.66 -6.95 -5.48
C GLU A 194 12.66 -6.05 -4.23
N ILE A 195 12.46 -6.61 -3.04
CA ILE A 195 12.42 -5.81 -1.80
C ILE A 195 13.80 -5.62 -1.14
N THR A 196 14.85 -6.38 -1.52
CA THR A 196 16.19 -6.32 -0.90
C THR A 196 16.92 -4.97 -1.06
N PRO A 197 16.66 -4.10 -2.06
CA PRO A 197 17.32 -2.81 -2.11
C PRO A 197 17.00 -1.89 -0.92
N TYR A 198 15.90 -2.12 -0.21
CA TYR A 198 15.57 -1.37 0.99
C TYR A 198 16.30 -1.97 2.22
N THR A 199 17.23 -1.19 2.79
CA THR A 199 18.02 -1.58 3.97
C THR A 199 17.65 -0.80 5.24
N GLY A 200 16.56 -0.04 5.19
CA GLY A 200 16.03 0.70 6.34
C GLY A 200 15.34 -0.19 7.37
N ARG A 201 14.78 0.43 8.41
CA ARG A 201 14.11 -0.29 9.50
C ARG A 201 12.76 -0.85 9.05
N VAL A 202 12.57 -2.17 9.19
CA VAL A 202 11.33 -2.88 8.86
C VAL A 202 10.69 -3.48 10.10
N LEU A 203 9.38 -3.28 10.25
CA LEU A 203 8.54 -4.00 11.20
C LEU A 203 7.51 -4.82 10.42
N ILE A 204 7.52 -6.14 10.60
CA ILE A 204 6.51 -7.03 10.02
C ILE A 204 5.62 -7.57 11.14
N VAL A 205 4.31 -7.44 11.00
CA VAL A 205 3.30 -7.96 11.92
C VAL A 205 2.39 -8.90 11.15
N HIS A 206 2.29 -10.16 11.59
CA HIS A 206 1.51 -11.19 10.92
C HIS A 206 0.85 -12.14 11.92
N GLY A 207 -0.42 -12.45 11.70
CA GLY A 207 -1.16 -13.43 12.52
C GLY A 207 -0.69 -14.85 12.22
N THR A 208 -0.42 -15.65 13.25
CA THR A 208 0.07 -17.03 13.09
C THR A 208 -0.96 -17.98 12.48
N ALA A 209 -2.24 -17.61 12.52
CA ALA A 209 -3.37 -18.37 11.97
C ALA A 209 -4.01 -17.70 10.74
N ASP A 210 -3.26 -16.83 10.02
CA ASP A 210 -3.75 -16.19 8.79
C ASP A 210 -3.97 -17.24 7.69
N GLY A 211 -5.25 -17.39 7.30
CA GLY A 211 -5.68 -18.37 6.29
C GLY A 211 -5.63 -17.82 4.85
N ILE A 212 -5.43 -16.51 4.67
CA ILE A 212 -5.36 -15.86 3.36
C ILE A 212 -3.91 -15.70 2.93
N VAL A 213 -3.11 -15.01 3.72
CA VAL A 213 -1.67 -14.87 3.48
C VAL A 213 -0.93 -15.73 4.50
N LYS A 214 -0.33 -16.83 4.05
CA LYS A 214 0.38 -17.74 4.94
C LYS A 214 1.54 -17.04 5.65
N PRO A 215 1.71 -17.19 6.98
CA PRO A 215 2.77 -16.53 7.77
C PRO A 215 4.19 -16.80 7.28
N ASN A 216 4.40 -17.87 6.50
CA ASN A 216 5.69 -18.18 5.90
C ASN A 216 6.20 -17.06 4.96
N TYR A 217 5.31 -16.32 4.31
CA TYR A 217 5.71 -15.18 3.47
C TYR A 217 6.32 -14.04 4.31
N ALA A 218 5.81 -13.80 5.51
CA ALA A 218 6.39 -12.83 6.42
C ALA A 218 7.79 -13.26 6.92
N LYS A 219 7.99 -14.57 7.17
CA LYS A 219 9.31 -15.13 7.54
C LYS A 219 10.34 -14.94 6.43
N LYS A 220 9.98 -15.31 5.19
CA LYS A 220 10.85 -15.09 4.01
C LYS A 220 11.17 -13.60 3.80
N ALA A 221 10.21 -12.72 4.02
CA ALA A 221 10.46 -11.28 3.92
C ALA A 221 11.43 -10.79 5.02
N ALA A 222 11.28 -11.28 6.25
CA ALA A 222 12.22 -10.95 7.33
C ALA A 222 13.67 -11.44 7.01
N GLU A 223 13.81 -12.60 6.38
CA GLU A 223 15.10 -13.11 5.89
C GLU A 223 15.67 -12.24 4.76
N ALA A 224 14.80 -11.74 3.87
CA ALA A 224 15.22 -10.89 2.76
C ALA A 224 15.68 -9.49 3.20
N TYR A 225 15.20 -9.01 4.37
CA TYR A 225 15.59 -7.72 4.96
C TYR A 225 16.74 -7.82 5.96
N ALA A 226 17.21 -9.04 6.30
CA ALA A 226 18.31 -9.25 7.24
C ALA A 226 19.69 -9.04 6.60
#